data_1bdfdd06f338886d15f379b7cdb8ffec
#
_entry.id   1bdfdd06f338886d15f379b7cdb8ffec
#
_cell.length_a   1.000
_cell.length_b   1.000
_cell.length_c   1.000
_cell.angle_alpha   90.00
_cell.angle_beta   90.00
_cell.angle_gamma   90.00
#
_symmetry.space_group_name_H-M   'P 1'
#
loop_
_entity.id
_entity.type
_entity.pdbx_description
1 polymer ?
#
loop_
_entity_poly.entity_id
_entity_poly.type
_entity_poly.pdbx_seq_one_letter_code
_entity_poly.pdbx_strand_id
1 'polypeptide(L)'
;PNIIYTCIGYGEEEENIKKLVNELDLRGQVIFLKDITDDFKNALVAQSNVFVMPSIIYKKSVEGFGIAYVEAAQYGIPSIGGEDGGASDAIKDNETGIICDGNDLEEIYSSIDLILKNNSYKELGKKAKEYATKFEWDNIIKEYLKILWYN
;
A
#
# COMPACT_ATOMS: atom_id res chain seq x y z
N PRO A 1 -11.75 -17.01 5.30
CA PRO A 1 -12.29 -15.67 5.01
C PRO A 1 -12.42 -15.49 3.50
N ASN A 2 -13.50 -14.82 3.06
CA ASN A 2 -13.64 -14.47 1.64
C ASN A 2 -12.77 -13.23 1.37
N ILE A 3 -11.50 -13.46 1.03
CA ILE A 3 -10.57 -12.40 0.63
C ILE A 3 -10.54 -12.36 -0.89
N ILE A 4 -10.63 -11.16 -1.46
CA ILE A 4 -10.35 -10.89 -2.86
C ILE A 4 -9.05 -10.08 -2.90
N TYR A 5 -8.08 -10.56 -3.66
CA TYR A 5 -6.84 -9.85 -3.94
C TYR A 5 -6.86 -9.31 -5.35
N THR A 6 -6.69 -8.00 -5.51
CA THR A 6 -6.66 -7.35 -6.82
C THR A 6 -5.26 -6.84 -7.10
N CYS A 7 -4.63 -7.39 -8.13
CA CYS A 7 -3.35 -6.93 -8.68
C CYS A 7 -3.62 -5.93 -9.79
N ILE A 8 -3.09 -4.71 -9.68
CA ILE A 8 -3.23 -3.67 -10.71
C ILE A 8 -1.86 -3.38 -11.31
N GLY A 9 -1.72 -3.56 -12.60
CA GLY A 9 -0.47 -3.34 -13.32
C GLY A 9 0.00 -4.56 -14.10
N TYR A 10 1.27 -4.54 -14.49
CA TYR A 10 1.93 -5.62 -15.22
C TYR A 10 3.41 -5.69 -14.84
N GLY A 11 4.03 -6.85 -15.03
CA GLY A 11 5.42 -7.08 -14.71
C GLY A 11 5.93 -8.40 -15.25
N GLU A 12 7.23 -8.61 -15.17
CA GLU A 12 7.90 -9.82 -15.70
C GLU A 12 7.40 -11.11 -15.03
N GLU A 13 6.97 -11.03 -13.77
CA GLU A 13 6.51 -12.19 -13.00
C GLU A 13 5.02 -12.53 -13.18
N GLU A 14 4.30 -11.80 -14.00
CA GLU A 14 2.84 -11.98 -14.14
C GLU A 14 2.43 -13.42 -14.48
N GLU A 15 3.11 -14.03 -15.44
CA GLU A 15 2.76 -15.39 -15.87
C GLU A 15 3.09 -16.43 -14.78
N ASN A 16 4.17 -16.21 -14.02
CA ASN A 16 4.51 -17.06 -12.86
C ASN A 16 3.47 -16.93 -11.75
N ILE A 17 3.01 -15.71 -11.48
CA ILE A 17 1.96 -15.48 -10.48
C ILE A 17 0.63 -16.11 -10.91
N LYS A 18 0.22 -15.97 -12.18
CA LYS A 18 -0.99 -16.62 -12.70
C LYS A 18 -0.91 -18.14 -12.61
N LYS A 19 0.25 -18.72 -12.89
CA LYS A 19 0.47 -20.16 -12.73
C LYS A 19 0.28 -20.58 -11.27
N LEU A 20 0.88 -19.85 -10.33
CA LEU A 20 0.74 -20.11 -8.90
C LEU A 20 -0.73 -20.00 -8.45
N VAL A 21 -1.46 -18.98 -8.92
CA VAL A 21 -2.91 -18.82 -8.64
C VAL A 21 -3.71 -20.04 -9.10
N ASN A 22 -3.36 -20.60 -10.27
CA ASN A 22 -4.00 -21.82 -10.77
C ASN A 22 -3.63 -23.06 -9.94
N GLU A 23 -2.36 -23.22 -9.58
CA GLU A 23 -1.87 -24.34 -8.77
C GLU A 23 -2.52 -24.37 -7.37
N LEU A 24 -2.78 -23.19 -6.80
CA LEU A 24 -3.42 -23.03 -5.50
C LEU A 24 -4.95 -22.97 -5.57
N ASP A 25 -5.55 -23.11 -6.75
CA ASP A 25 -7.00 -23.01 -7.01
C ASP A 25 -7.64 -21.69 -6.52
N LEU A 26 -6.91 -20.57 -6.68
CA LEU A 26 -7.33 -19.23 -6.24
C LEU A 26 -7.93 -18.36 -7.34
N ARG A 27 -8.33 -18.94 -8.49
CA ARG A 27 -8.83 -18.21 -9.67
C ARG A 27 -10.02 -17.30 -9.43
N GLY A 28 -10.83 -17.60 -8.42
CA GLY A 28 -11.97 -16.76 -8.03
C GLY A 28 -11.65 -15.71 -6.97
N GLN A 29 -10.42 -15.70 -6.45
CA GLN A 29 -9.99 -14.84 -5.33
C GLN A 29 -8.89 -13.85 -5.74
N VAL A 30 -8.19 -14.09 -6.85
CA VAL A 30 -7.14 -13.21 -7.37
C VAL A 30 -7.56 -12.64 -8.72
N ILE A 31 -7.62 -11.31 -8.79
CA ILE A 31 -8.07 -10.57 -9.96
C ILE A 31 -6.87 -9.77 -10.50
N PHE A 32 -6.59 -9.91 -11.79
CA PHE A 32 -5.55 -9.14 -12.47
C PHE A 32 -6.20 -8.07 -13.35
N LEU A 33 -5.82 -6.81 -13.16
CA LEU A 33 -6.33 -5.68 -13.91
C LEU A 33 -5.18 -4.92 -14.57
N LYS A 34 -5.39 -4.50 -15.82
CA LYS A 34 -4.44 -3.70 -16.62
C LYS A 34 -5.17 -2.59 -17.34
N ASP A 35 -4.43 -1.57 -17.72
CA ASP A 35 -4.91 -0.47 -18.57
C ASP A 35 -6.24 0.13 -18.09
N ILE A 36 -6.40 0.17 -16.76
CA ILE A 36 -7.57 0.79 -16.13
C ILE A 36 -7.35 2.30 -15.97
N THR A 37 -8.44 3.06 -15.95
CA THR A 37 -8.36 4.50 -15.70
C THR A 37 -8.02 4.80 -14.25
N ASP A 38 -7.46 5.99 -13.98
CA ASP A 38 -7.19 6.43 -12.61
C ASP A 38 -8.45 6.48 -11.75
N ASP A 39 -9.59 6.91 -12.31
CA ASP A 39 -10.87 6.91 -11.60
C ASP A 39 -11.28 5.51 -11.17
N PHE A 40 -11.09 4.51 -12.03
CA PHE A 40 -11.41 3.13 -11.69
C PHE A 40 -10.42 2.56 -10.64
N LYS A 41 -9.11 2.83 -10.80
CA LYS A 41 -8.09 2.49 -9.79
C LYS A 41 -8.47 3.08 -8.42
N ASN A 42 -8.76 4.37 -8.39
CA ASN A 42 -9.11 5.07 -7.16
C ASN A 42 -10.40 4.53 -6.52
N ALA A 43 -11.40 4.18 -7.32
CA ALA A 43 -12.62 3.55 -6.82
C ALA A 43 -12.35 2.17 -6.21
N LEU A 44 -11.46 1.36 -6.80
CA LEU A 44 -11.05 0.07 -6.25
C LEU A 44 -10.30 0.24 -4.93
N VAL A 45 -9.34 1.17 -4.87
CA VAL A 45 -8.60 1.47 -3.63
C VAL A 45 -9.58 1.92 -2.55
N ALA A 46 -10.48 2.83 -2.84
CA ALA A 46 -11.46 3.34 -1.88
C ALA A 46 -12.43 2.26 -1.33
N GLN A 47 -12.60 1.14 -2.03
CA GLN A 47 -13.43 0.00 -1.61
C GLN A 47 -12.60 -1.10 -0.92
N SER A 48 -11.28 -0.97 -0.86
CA SER A 48 -10.39 -1.96 -0.26
C SER A 48 -10.43 -1.91 1.28
N ASN A 49 -9.95 -2.96 1.91
CA ASN A 49 -9.74 -2.99 3.36
C ASN A 49 -8.26 -2.73 3.72
N VAL A 50 -7.35 -3.03 2.80
CA VAL A 50 -5.91 -2.85 2.98
C VAL A 50 -5.25 -2.70 1.61
N PHE A 51 -4.24 -1.85 1.53
CA PHE A 51 -3.34 -1.73 0.39
C PHE A 51 -2.03 -2.46 0.70
N VAL A 52 -1.62 -3.39 -0.16
CA VAL A 52 -0.47 -4.27 0.11
C VAL A 52 0.59 -4.07 -0.97
N MET A 53 1.72 -3.51 -0.59
CA MET A 53 2.87 -3.32 -1.47
C MET A 53 4.18 -3.43 -0.65
N PRO A 54 4.54 -4.63 -0.14
CA PRO A 54 5.74 -4.84 0.67
C PRO A 54 6.98 -4.84 -0.24
N SER A 55 7.35 -3.64 -0.69
CA SER A 55 8.47 -3.44 -1.62
C SER A 55 9.78 -3.89 -1.02
N ILE A 56 10.62 -4.51 -1.84
CA ILE A 56 11.97 -4.94 -1.51
C ILE A 56 13.00 -4.22 -2.39
N ILE A 57 14.24 -4.22 -1.99
CA ILE A 57 15.33 -3.82 -2.87
C ILE A 57 15.56 -4.95 -3.88
N TYR A 58 15.28 -4.66 -5.15
CA TYR A 58 15.53 -5.61 -6.24
C TYR A 58 16.53 -5.02 -7.24
N LYS A 59 17.69 -5.66 -7.38
CA LYS A 59 18.82 -5.16 -8.19
C LYS A 59 19.20 -3.73 -7.72
N LYS A 60 18.88 -2.70 -8.54
CA LYS A 60 19.13 -1.28 -8.22
C LYS A 60 17.84 -0.49 -8.01
N SER A 61 16.69 -1.16 -7.98
CA SER A 61 15.39 -0.55 -7.77
C SER A 61 15.07 -0.57 -6.28
N VAL A 62 14.63 0.56 -5.78
CA VAL A 62 14.17 0.74 -4.38
C VAL A 62 12.96 1.65 -4.40
N GLU A 63 12.00 1.42 -3.51
CA GLU A 63 10.89 2.35 -3.31
C GLU A 63 11.42 3.66 -2.73
N GLY A 64 11.24 4.77 -3.45
CA GLY A 64 11.78 6.06 -3.05
C GLY A 64 11.05 6.70 -1.88
N PHE A 65 9.72 6.69 -1.92
CA PHE A 65 8.86 7.27 -0.91
C PHE A 65 7.55 6.49 -0.74
N GLY A 66 7.01 5.99 -1.86
CA GLY A 66 5.75 5.25 -1.86
C GLY A 66 4.51 6.14 -1.94
N ILE A 67 4.42 6.97 -2.99
CA ILE A 67 3.23 7.82 -3.24
C ILE A 67 1.93 6.99 -3.19
N ALA A 68 1.97 5.74 -3.64
CA ALA A 68 0.80 4.85 -3.64
C ALA A 68 0.25 4.57 -2.22
N TYR A 69 1.10 4.56 -1.19
CA TYR A 69 0.65 4.46 0.20
C TYR A 69 -0.12 5.71 0.64
N VAL A 70 0.36 6.89 0.24
CA VAL A 70 -0.33 8.15 0.53
C VAL A 70 -1.66 8.23 -0.22
N GLU A 71 -1.69 7.80 -1.48
CA GLU A 71 -2.93 7.70 -2.27
C GLU A 71 -3.96 6.79 -1.57
N ALA A 72 -3.56 5.62 -1.11
CA ALA A 72 -4.44 4.73 -0.35
C ALA A 72 -4.92 5.37 0.95
N ALA A 73 -4.01 6.02 1.69
CA ALA A 73 -4.30 6.69 2.95
C ALA A 73 -5.32 7.83 2.80
N GLN A 74 -5.34 8.57 1.67
CA GLN A 74 -6.34 9.59 1.37
C GLN A 74 -7.77 9.04 1.37
N TYR A 75 -7.95 7.78 0.98
CA TYR A 75 -9.23 7.07 1.04
C TYR A 75 -9.49 6.40 2.40
N GLY A 76 -8.59 6.54 3.35
CA GLY A 76 -8.71 5.89 4.65
C GLY A 76 -8.39 4.39 4.61
N ILE A 77 -7.51 3.98 3.69
CA ILE A 77 -7.07 2.60 3.54
C ILE A 77 -5.68 2.47 4.15
N PRO A 78 -5.49 1.64 5.19
CA PRO A 78 -4.18 1.38 5.75
C PRO A 78 -3.33 0.56 4.78
N SER A 79 -2.02 0.72 4.86
CA SER A 79 -1.09 0.06 3.95
C SER A 79 -0.18 -0.92 4.67
N ILE A 80 0.24 -1.97 3.96
CA ILE A 80 1.40 -2.81 4.33
C ILE A 80 2.53 -2.45 3.37
N GLY A 81 3.60 -1.89 3.90
CA GLY A 81 4.81 -1.49 3.17
C GLY A 81 6.00 -2.36 3.54
N GLY A 82 7.00 -2.40 2.64
CA GLY A 82 8.28 -3.05 2.93
C GLY A 82 9.19 -2.15 3.76
N GLU A 83 10.05 -2.74 4.57
CA GLU A 83 11.06 -2.01 5.35
C GLU A 83 12.18 -1.42 4.49
N ASP A 84 12.38 -1.99 3.31
CA ASP A 84 13.34 -1.52 2.32
C ASP A 84 12.88 -0.22 1.66
N GLY A 85 13.62 0.87 1.80
CA GLY A 85 13.36 2.14 1.11
C GLY A 85 12.48 3.12 1.90
N GLY A 86 11.71 3.95 1.19
CA GLY A 86 11.01 5.10 1.74
C GLY A 86 9.59 4.86 2.28
N ALA A 87 9.13 3.62 2.40
CA ALA A 87 7.76 3.33 2.88
C ALA A 87 7.50 3.90 4.29
N SER A 88 8.52 3.92 5.16
CA SER A 88 8.45 4.47 6.52
C SER A 88 8.20 5.99 6.58
N ASP A 89 8.42 6.72 5.49
CA ASP A 89 8.09 8.14 5.38
C ASP A 89 6.58 8.35 5.09
N ALA A 90 5.98 7.39 4.37
CA ALA A 90 4.57 7.42 3.99
C ALA A 90 3.65 6.69 4.97
N ILE A 91 4.18 5.70 5.70
CA ILE A 91 3.44 4.87 6.66
C ILE A 91 4.05 5.03 8.05
N LYS A 92 3.23 5.35 9.03
CA LYS A 92 3.61 5.22 10.44
C LYS A 92 3.29 3.80 10.90
N ASP A 93 4.34 3.04 11.18
CA ASP A 93 4.21 1.65 11.59
C ASP A 93 3.31 1.49 12.81
N ASN A 94 2.40 0.50 12.74
CA ASN A 94 1.38 0.21 13.75
C ASN A 94 0.39 1.35 14.07
N GLU A 95 0.49 2.50 13.38
CA GLU A 95 -0.44 3.63 13.56
C GLU A 95 -1.32 3.85 12.32
N THR A 96 -0.73 3.89 11.12
CA THR A 96 -1.41 4.16 9.85
C THR A 96 -1.35 2.99 8.87
N GLY A 97 -0.61 1.95 9.23
CA GLY A 97 -0.36 0.74 8.48
C GLY A 97 0.68 -0.10 9.18
N ILE A 98 1.28 -1.02 8.47
CA ILE A 98 2.34 -1.91 8.97
C ILE A 98 3.53 -1.87 8.02
N ILE A 99 4.73 -1.84 8.60
CA ILE A 99 6.00 -2.03 7.89
C ILE A 99 6.51 -3.44 8.24
N CYS A 100 6.89 -4.21 7.22
CA CYS A 100 7.39 -5.58 7.39
C CYS A 100 8.55 -5.87 6.43
N ASP A 101 9.30 -6.94 6.70
CA ASP A 101 10.24 -7.47 5.70
C ASP A 101 9.47 -8.02 4.50
N GLY A 102 9.60 -7.36 3.35
CA GLY A 102 8.96 -7.78 2.10
C GLY A 102 9.48 -9.11 1.53
N ASN A 103 10.59 -9.63 2.06
CA ASN A 103 11.13 -10.95 1.73
C ASN A 103 10.61 -12.05 2.66
N ASP A 104 9.96 -11.71 3.78
CA ASP A 104 9.44 -12.67 4.74
C ASP A 104 7.93 -12.87 4.57
N LEU A 105 7.55 -14.03 4.02
CA LEU A 105 6.14 -14.39 3.78
C LEU A 105 5.33 -14.49 5.08
N GLU A 106 5.93 -14.89 6.20
CA GLU A 106 5.26 -15.01 7.49
C GLU A 106 4.98 -13.62 8.09
N GLU A 107 5.89 -12.66 7.92
CA GLU A 107 5.66 -11.28 8.32
C GLU A 107 4.56 -10.62 7.48
N ILE A 108 4.59 -10.81 6.15
CA ILE A 108 3.53 -10.31 5.26
C ILE A 108 2.17 -10.90 5.64
N TYR A 109 2.11 -12.23 5.84
CA TYR A 109 0.88 -12.91 6.25
C TYR A 109 0.36 -12.39 7.59
N SER A 110 1.25 -12.30 8.59
CA SER A 110 0.90 -11.81 9.94
C SER A 110 0.40 -10.37 9.90
N SER A 111 1.00 -9.52 9.07
CA SER A 111 0.59 -8.13 8.87
C SER A 111 -0.82 -8.04 8.24
N ILE A 112 -1.12 -8.87 7.25
CA ILE A 112 -2.46 -8.95 6.64
C ILE A 112 -3.49 -9.43 7.67
N ASP A 113 -3.18 -10.51 8.41
CA ASP A 113 -4.08 -11.05 9.44
C ASP A 113 -4.35 -10.01 10.54
N LEU A 114 -3.34 -9.31 11.00
CA LEU A 114 -3.46 -8.28 12.03
C LEU A 114 -4.37 -7.11 11.58
N ILE A 115 -4.21 -6.64 10.36
CA ILE A 115 -5.04 -5.55 9.81
C ILE A 115 -6.49 -6.00 9.61
N LEU A 116 -6.71 -7.21 9.11
CA LEU A 116 -8.06 -7.71 8.82
C LEU A 116 -8.78 -8.21 10.07
N LYS A 117 -8.04 -8.67 11.08
CA LYS A 117 -8.58 -9.17 12.34
C LYS A 117 -9.33 -8.09 13.10
N ASN A 118 -10.52 -8.44 13.58
CA ASN A 118 -11.38 -7.53 14.34
C ASN A 118 -11.70 -6.20 13.62
N ASN A 119 -11.56 -6.16 12.29
CA ASN A 119 -11.73 -4.95 11.48
C ASN A 119 -10.77 -3.81 11.84
N SER A 120 -9.55 -4.13 12.29
CA SER A 120 -8.53 -3.13 12.68
C SER A 120 -8.19 -2.14 11.56
N TYR A 121 -8.41 -2.54 10.29
CA TYR A 121 -8.26 -1.66 9.14
C TYR A 121 -9.09 -0.36 9.25
N LYS A 122 -10.21 -0.36 9.97
CA LYS A 122 -11.06 0.85 10.13
C LYS A 122 -10.38 1.91 10.99
N GLU A 123 -9.76 1.50 12.08
CA GLU A 123 -9.05 2.42 12.97
C GLU A 123 -7.74 2.90 12.35
N LEU A 124 -6.94 1.97 11.83
CA LEU A 124 -5.70 2.29 11.12
C LEU A 124 -5.97 3.20 9.92
N GLY A 125 -7.00 2.90 9.14
CA GLY A 125 -7.38 3.70 7.97
C GLY A 125 -7.83 5.11 8.34
N LYS A 126 -8.55 5.30 9.44
CA LYS A 126 -8.88 6.63 9.93
C LYS A 126 -7.62 7.45 10.23
N LYS A 127 -6.67 6.86 10.96
CA LYS A 127 -5.39 7.51 11.28
C LYS A 127 -4.55 7.76 10.02
N ALA A 128 -4.57 6.80 9.06
CA ALA A 128 -3.90 6.96 7.77
C ALA A 128 -4.44 8.17 7.00
N LYS A 129 -5.76 8.33 6.95
CA LYS A 129 -6.39 9.48 6.29
C LYS A 129 -6.01 10.81 6.95
N GLU A 130 -6.00 10.87 8.27
CA GLU A 130 -5.55 12.04 9.01
C GLU A 130 -4.06 12.34 8.73
N TYR A 131 -3.22 11.31 8.68
CA TYR A 131 -1.79 11.46 8.39
C TYR A 131 -1.53 11.92 6.94
N ALA A 132 -2.31 11.42 5.97
CA ALA A 132 -2.18 11.76 4.55
C ALA A 132 -2.36 13.27 4.28
N THR A 133 -3.09 14.00 5.14
CA THR A 133 -3.27 15.46 4.98
C THR A 133 -1.94 16.22 5.01
N LYS A 134 -0.89 15.67 5.64
CA LYS A 134 0.44 16.30 5.67
C LYS A 134 1.07 16.39 4.29
N PHE A 135 0.68 15.49 3.38
CA PHE A 135 1.20 15.40 2.02
C PHE A 135 0.35 16.16 0.99
N GLU A 136 -0.69 16.87 1.44
CA GLU A 136 -1.42 17.80 0.58
C GLU A 136 -0.52 18.98 0.18
N TRP A 137 -0.63 19.40 -1.07
CA TRP A 137 0.22 20.46 -1.63
C TRP A 137 0.24 21.73 -0.80
N ASP A 138 -0.90 22.15 -0.25
CA ASP A 138 -0.98 23.35 0.60
C ASP A 138 -0.11 23.24 1.86
N ASN A 139 0.03 22.05 2.43
CA ASN A 139 0.87 21.82 3.59
C ASN A 139 2.34 21.70 3.21
N ILE A 140 2.63 20.99 2.14
CA ILE A 140 4.00 20.88 1.60
C ILE A 140 4.56 22.25 1.24
N ILE A 141 3.78 23.08 0.53
CA ILE A 141 4.21 24.46 0.16
C ILE A 141 4.52 25.29 1.40
N LYS A 142 3.72 25.19 2.47
CA LYS A 142 3.99 25.91 3.72
C LYS A 142 5.34 25.51 4.34
N GLU A 143 5.67 24.22 4.30
CA GLU A 143 6.97 23.75 4.81
C GLU A 143 8.14 24.25 3.93
N TYR A 144 8.01 24.22 2.61
CA TYR A 144 9.01 24.80 1.70
C TYR A 144 9.21 26.30 1.95
N LEU A 145 8.13 27.07 2.13
CA LEU A 145 8.20 28.50 2.39
C LEU A 145 8.95 28.80 3.71
N LYS A 146 8.76 28.01 4.75
CA LYS A 146 9.51 28.15 6.01
C LYS A 146 11.03 28.06 5.75
N ILE A 147 11.48 27.09 4.95
CA ILE A 147 12.91 26.92 4.64
C ILE A 147 13.45 28.12 3.85
N LEU A 148 12.66 28.65 2.92
CA LEU A 148 13.10 29.76 2.06
C LEU A 148 13.16 31.13 2.79
N TRP A 149 12.35 31.31 3.83
CA TRP A 149 12.29 32.59 4.56
C TRP A 149 13.14 32.63 5.83
N TYR A 150 13.79 31.52 6.19
CA TYR A 150 14.70 31.43 7.34
C TYR A 150 16.19 31.60 6.97
N ASN A 151 16.52 32.05 5.75
CA ASN A 151 17.88 32.40 5.31
C ASN A 151 18.02 33.90 5.09
#